data_eb92953c9f22a397ff83af82d22f5148
#
_entry.id   eb92953c9f22a397ff83af82d22f5148
#
_cell.length_a   1.000
_cell.length_b   1.000
_cell.length_c   1.000
_cell.angle_alpha   90.00
_cell.angle_beta   90.00
_cell.angle_gamma   90.00
#
_symmetry.space_group_name_H-M   'P 1'
#
loop_
_entity.id
_entity.type
_entity.pdbx_description
1 polymer ?
#
loop_
_entity_poly.entity_id
_entity_poly.type
_entity_poly.pdbx_seq_one_letter_code
_entity_poly.pdbx_strand_id
1 'polypeptide(L)'
;MRQTPEELQDEQRKLRRLQIMVNMVMSVIGQDMTLSVDEASAMVADTRRAALALFPGKELAFDLLYKPRLQRLMRERFLLQ
;
A
#
# COMPACT_ATOMS: atom_id res chain seq x y z
N MET A 1 2.59 2.93 -27.77
CA MET A 1 1.32 3.66 -27.92
C MET A 1 1.24 4.78 -26.93
N ARG A 2 0.70 5.89 -27.36
CA ARG A 2 0.55 7.05 -26.47
C ARG A 2 -0.78 6.96 -25.74
N GLN A 3 -0.77 7.30 -24.47
CA GLN A 3 -1.99 7.43 -23.70
C GLN A 3 -2.71 8.72 -24.09
N THR A 4 -4.03 8.67 -24.04
CA THR A 4 -4.84 9.88 -24.21
C THR A 4 -4.70 10.75 -22.95
N PRO A 5 -5.02 12.07 -23.04
CA PRO A 5 -5.03 12.90 -21.83
C PRO A 5 -5.96 12.37 -20.73
N GLU A 6 -7.11 11.81 -21.10
CA GLU A 6 -8.04 11.24 -20.11
C GLU A 6 -7.46 10.01 -19.43
N GLU A 7 -6.80 9.14 -20.20
CA GLU A 7 -6.15 7.96 -19.62
C GLU A 7 -5.03 8.35 -18.67
N LEU A 8 -4.24 9.33 -19.03
CA LEU A 8 -3.16 9.82 -18.19
C LEU A 8 -3.68 10.43 -16.89
N GLN A 9 -4.75 11.22 -16.97
CA GLN A 9 -5.37 11.80 -15.78
C GLN A 9 -5.95 10.71 -14.88
N ASP A 10 -6.55 9.68 -15.46
CA ASP A 10 -7.08 8.55 -14.70
C ASP A 10 -5.98 7.81 -13.96
N GLU A 11 -4.85 7.55 -14.62
CA GLU A 11 -3.70 6.92 -13.98
C GLU A 11 -3.15 7.75 -12.84
N GLN A 12 -3.05 9.08 -13.03
CA GLN A 12 -2.56 9.96 -11.98
C GLN A 12 -3.50 9.96 -10.78
N ARG A 13 -4.80 9.91 -11.02
CA ARG A 13 -5.80 9.85 -9.96
C ARG A 13 -5.70 8.54 -9.18
N LYS A 14 -5.55 7.43 -9.88
CA LYS A 14 -5.38 6.13 -9.25
C LYS A 14 -4.08 6.06 -8.44
N LEU A 15 -3.00 6.62 -8.97
CA LEU A 15 -1.73 6.64 -8.28
C LEU A 15 -1.81 7.47 -7.00
N ARG A 16 -2.47 8.63 -7.06
CA ARG A 16 -2.68 9.45 -5.85
C ARG A 16 -3.49 8.68 -4.82
N ARG A 17 -4.55 7.99 -5.25
CA ARG A 17 -5.38 7.20 -4.34
C ARG A 17 -4.56 6.10 -3.68
N LEU A 18 -3.73 5.42 -4.45
CA LEU A 18 -2.84 4.40 -3.92
C LEU A 18 -1.88 4.97 -2.89
N GLN A 19 -1.26 6.11 -3.17
CA GLN A 19 -0.32 6.75 -2.25
C GLN A 19 -0.99 7.15 -0.94
N ILE A 20 -2.20 7.72 -1.02
CA ILE A 20 -2.96 8.10 0.17
C ILE A 20 -3.29 6.86 1.00
N MET A 21 -3.75 5.79 0.35
CA MET A 21 -4.12 4.56 1.02
C MET A 21 -2.93 3.92 1.73
N VAL A 22 -1.79 3.82 1.05
CA VAL A 22 -0.58 3.24 1.63
C VAL A 22 -0.11 4.10 2.81
N ASN A 23 -0.11 5.42 2.65
CA ASN A 23 0.32 6.32 3.72
C ASN A 23 -0.59 6.23 4.94
N MET A 24 -1.90 6.10 4.74
CA MET A 24 -2.85 5.92 5.84
C MET A 24 -2.58 4.64 6.61
N VAL A 25 -2.40 3.54 5.88
CA VAL A 25 -2.13 2.24 6.50
C VAL A 25 -0.81 2.28 7.27
N MET A 26 0.23 2.85 6.69
CA MET A 26 1.53 2.99 7.36
C MET A 26 1.41 3.84 8.63
N SER A 27 0.63 4.90 8.57
CA SER A 27 0.40 5.77 9.73
C SER A 27 -0.30 5.01 10.86
N VAL A 28 -1.35 4.25 10.52
CA VAL A 28 -2.09 3.47 11.53
C VAL A 28 -1.17 2.41 12.16
N ILE A 29 -0.44 1.66 11.34
CA ILE A 29 0.46 0.62 11.86
C ILE A 29 1.56 1.22 12.73
N GLY A 30 2.08 2.38 12.36
CA GLY A 30 3.15 3.03 13.11
C GLY A 30 2.70 3.71 14.40
N GLN A 31 1.44 4.13 14.49
CA GLN A 31 0.99 4.98 15.59
C GLN A 31 -0.05 4.35 16.51
N ASP A 32 -0.83 3.39 16.03
CA ASP A 32 -1.89 2.79 16.82
C ASP A 32 -1.30 1.70 17.73
N MET A 33 -1.13 2.04 19.00
CA MET A 33 -0.53 1.14 19.97
C MET A 33 -1.43 -0.01 20.37
N THR A 34 -2.72 0.05 20.01
CA THR A 34 -3.68 -1.03 20.32
C THR A 34 -3.77 -2.07 19.21
N LEU A 35 -3.13 -1.81 18.07
CA LEU A 35 -3.20 -2.68 16.90
C LEU A 35 -2.38 -3.94 17.11
N SER A 36 -3.01 -5.11 16.92
CA SER A 36 -2.29 -6.38 16.99
C SER A 36 -1.53 -6.66 15.70
N VAL A 37 -0.58 -7.60 15.78
CA VAL A 37 0.16 -8.01 14.58
C VAL A 37 -0.76 -8.63 13.54
N ASP A 38 -1.79 -9.37 13.98
CA ASP A 38 -2.75 -9.97 13.05
C ASP A 38 -3.59 -8.91 12.35
N GLU A 39 -4.04 -7.89 13.09
CA GLU A 39 -4.79 -6.79 12.52
C GLU A 39 -3.94 -6.00 11.51
N ALA A 40 -2.68 -5.73 11.87
CA ALA A 40 -1.76 -5.03 10.98
C ALA A 40 -1.48 -5.84 9.71
N SER A 41 -1.29 -7.14 9.86
CA SER A 41 -1.06 -8.03 8.70
C SER A 41 -2.27 -8.05 7.77
N ALA A 42 -3.48 -8.06 8.33
CA ALA A 42 -4.70 -7.99 7.53
C ALA A 42 -4.79 -6.67 6.79
N MET A 43 -4.42 -5.55 7.43
CA MET A 43 -4.39 -4.25 6.77
C MET A 43 -3.41 -4.21 5.61
N VAL A 44 -2.24 -4.81 5.77
CA VAL A 44 -1.24 -4.88 4.69
C VAL A 44 -1.78 -5.70 3.51
N ALA A 45 -2.40 -6.84 3.79
CA ALA A 45 -2.98 -7.70 2.76
C ALA A 45 -4.13 -6.98 2.04
N ASP A 46 -4.98 -6.28 2.78
CA ASP A 46 -6.10 -5.52 2.19
C ASP A 46 -5.58 -4.37 1.32
N THR A 47 -4.51 -3.72 1.75
CA THR A 47 -3.87 -2.64 0.98
C THR A 47 -3.36 -3.18 -0.36
N ARG A 48 -2.73 -4.35 -0.34
CA ARG A 48 -2.25 -4.97 -1.58
C ARG A 48 -3.42 -5.30 -2.51
N ARG A 49 -4.48 -5.90 -1.98
CA ARG A 49 -5.66 -6.21 -2.79
C ARG A 49 -6.28 -4.96 -3.41
N ALA A 50 -6.40 -3.90 -2.63
CA ALA A 50 -6.96 -2.64 -3.12
C ALA A 50 -6.06 -2.02 -4.19
N ALA A 51 -4.74 -2.08 -4.00
CA ALA A 51 -3.78 -1.59 -4.98
C ALA A 51 -3.90 -2.34 -6.30
N LEU A 52 -4.05 -3.66 -6.24
CA LEU A 52 -4.18 -4.49 -7.44
C LEU A 52 -5.55 -4.35 -8.11
N ALA A 53 -6.58 -3.92 -7.36
CA ALA A 53 -7.85 -3.54 -7.95
C ALA A 53 -7.74 -2.25 -8.76
N LEU A 54 -6.91 -1.30 -8.29
CA LEU A 54 -6.64 -0.06 -9.02
C LEU A 54 -5.73 -0.31 -10.24
N PHE A 55 -4.74 -1.17 -10.09
CA PHE A 55 -3.73 -1.46 -11.11
C PHE A 55 -3.64 -2.95 -11.35
N PRO A 56 -4.59 -3.54 -12.10
CA PRO A 56 -4.56 -4.98 -12.36
C PRO A 56 -3.28 -5.41 -13.08
N GLY A 57 -2.76 -6.56 -12.68
CA GLY A 57 -1.55 -7.11 -13.31
C GLY A 57 -0.25 -6.49 -12.84
N LYS A 58 -0.28 -5.64 -11.79
CA LYS A 58 0.91 -4.95 -11.30
C LYS A 58 1.41 -5.52 -9.99
N GLU A 59 1.24 -6.83 -9.78
CA GLU A 59 1.66 -7.51 -8.56
C GLU A 59 3.15 -7.33 -8.29
N LEU A 60 3.96 -7.55 -9.32
CA LEU A 60 5.41 -7.42 -9.17
C LEU A 60 5.82 -5.99 -8.83
N ALA A 61 5.21 -5.01 -9.48
CA ALA A 61 5.51 -3.60 -9.20
C ALA A 61 5.17 -3.24 -7.78
N PHE A 62 4.01 -3.68 -7.27
CA PHE A 62 3.62 -3.45 -5.88
C PHE A 62 4.62 -4.11 -4.93
N ASP A 63 4.96 -5.36 -5.19
CA ASP A 63 5.84 -6.13 -4.31
C ASP A 63 7.27 -5.59 -4.31
N LEU A 64 7.70 -4.92 -5.37
CA LEU A 64 9.02 -4.29 -5.42
C LEU A 64 9.04 -2.90 -4.79
N LEU A 65 7.96 -2.12 -4.95
CA LEU A 65 7.94 -0.71 -4.54
C LEU A 65 7.37 -0.48 -3.15
N TYR A 66 6.31 -1.20 -2.78
CA TYR A 66 5.58 -0.92 -1.54
C TYR A 66 5.75 -1.99 -0.47
N LYS A 67 5.81 -3.25 -0.87
CA LYS A 67 5.90 -4.35 0.08
C LYS A 67 7.12 -4.24 1.01
N PRO A 68 8.33 -3.88 0.53
CA PRO A 68 9.48 -3.74 1.44
C PRO A 68 9.26 -2.66 2.49
N ARG A 69 8.60 -1.56 2.14
CA ARG A 69 8.31 -0.47 3.08
C ARG A 69 7.34 -0.93 4.16
N LEU A 70 6.29 -1.64 3.77
CA LEU A 70 5.30 -2.17 4.70
C LEU A 70 5.91 -3.24 5.60
N GLN A 71 6.74 -4.12 5.06
CA GLN A 71 7.41 -5.15 5.84
C GLN A 71 8.40 -4.56 6.84
N ARG A 72 9.13 -3.52 6.44
CA ARG A 72 10.03 -2.83 7.36
C ARG A 72 9.26 -2.24 8.53
N LEU A 73 8.16 -1.57 8.25
CA LEU A 73 7.33 -0.97 9.29
C LEU A 73 6.77 -2.03 10.24
N MET A 74 6.29 -3.15 9.68
CA MET A 74 5.81 -4.27 10.49
C MET A 74 6.90 -4.80 11.41
N ARG A 75 8.11 -4.95 10.89
CA ARG A 75 9.25 -5.42 11.67
C ARG A 75 9.60 -4.45 12.79
N GLU A 76 9.68 -3.16 12.47
CA GLU A 76 9.98 -2.13 13.46
C GLU A 76 8.94 -2.09 14.56
N ARG A 77 7.67 -2.24 14.18
CA ARG A 77 6.56 -2.11 15.11
C ARG A 77 6.39 -3.34 16.02
N PHE A 78 6.63 -4.54 15.50
CA PHE A 78 6.28 -5.77 16.19
C PHE A 78 7.45 -6.69 16.52
N LEU A 79 8.57 -6.60 15.81
CA LEU A 79 9.70 -7.52 15.98
C LEU A 79 10.95 -6.90 16.59
N LEU A 80 11.13 -5.59 16.46
CA LEU A 80 12.32 -4.89 16.97
C LEU A 80 12.02 -4.07 18.22
N GLN A 81 11.44 -4.71 19.19
CA GLN A 81 11.13 -4.03 20.45
C GLN A 81 12.25 -4.15 21.45
#